data_37c6f02fe46b663d50768abd39bd8aa7
#
_entry.id   37c6f02fe46b663d50768abd39bd8aa7
#
_cell.length_a   1.000
_cell.length_b   1.000
_cell.length_c   1.000
_cell.angle_alpha   90.00
_cell.angle_beta   90.00
_cell.angle_gamma   90.00
#
_symmetry.space_group_name_H-M   'P 1'
#
loop_
_entity.id
_entity.type
_entity.pdbx_description
1 polymer ?
#
loop_
_entity_poly.entity_id
_entity_poly.type
_entity_poly.pdbx_seq_one_letter_code
_entity_poly.pdbx_strand_id
1 'polypeptide(L)'
;MGRRGDAAWRLDLLFVVTALRQTASKLSVGQSEVLSGLSERNGKLMAHFFKYKSSAELLANAAQLGLQNIAMSDDLSPMFAPINVGGRTVGNRWAVQPMEGCDGTLDGAPDELTYRRYRRFGAGGAKLIWGEATAIADDARMNPRQLWLHGGTASAIESMLADCRTAHRKSCGHDDDLLVGLQLTHSGRFSYQKPLIATHDPILDPRTKDKSSGKIVDATYPLLSDDDLKRIEDQYVEAAKLAAQIGCDFIDLKQCHRYLLSELLAAKNRPREYGGSLENRTRLIRNVIARVRAEFPQLLIASRFNAYDGIPYRGAGDAFIGEPCPHELPLVTAFGTDPNDHLREELTEPLQLVRWLRDWGVSLLNVSMGNPYANPHIVRPAEYAPIDGYTSPEHPLFGIDRHFRITSRIQAEVDNIPVVGSGYSWLQEFMPQAAAANVSAGRVAFVGLGRGTLSQPDFVKQLADTGRLDRKRVCRTFSYCTNLMRTKDHPLGQYATGCPPFDKEAYGELWKEAEAKLTKR
;
A
#
# COMPACT_ATOMS: atom_id res chain seq x y z
N MET A 1 -28.55 41.97 -35.03
CA MET A 1 -27.94 42.25 -33.71
C MET A 1 -27.65 40.90 -33.09
N GLY A 2 -26.45 40.37 -32.83
CA GLY A 2 -25.11 40.87 -33.03
C GLY A 2 -24.20 39.76 -32.49
N ARG A 3 -23.34 39.22 -33.36
CA ARG A 3 -22.31 38.22 -33.00
C ARG A 3 -21.28 38.86 -32.05
N ARG A 4 -21.22 38.43 -30.79
CA ARG A 4 -20.07 38.58 -29.90
C ARG A 4 -20.07 37.40 -28.91
N GLY A 5 -19.24 36.36 -29.15
CA GLY A 5 -19.11 35.20 -28.29
C GLY A 5 -17.89 34.32 -28.56
N ASP A 6 -17.23 34.44 -29.72
CA ASP A 6 -16.24 33.46 -30.17
C ASP A 6 -14.76 33.85 -29.98
N ALA A 7 -14.45 35.02 -29.41
CA ALA A 7 -13.09 35.51 -29.29
C ALA A 7 -12.43 35.21 -27.91
N ALA A 8 -13.23 35.06 -26.86
CA ALA A 8 -12.69 34.83 -25.49
C ALA A 8 -12.14 33.39 -25.30
N TRP A 9 -12.72 32.40 -25.93
CA TRP A 9 -12.33 30.98 -25.81
C TRP A 9 -11.02 30.64 -26.54
N ARG A 10 -10.61 31.43 -27.53
CA ARG A 10 -9.35 31.20 -28.26
C ARG A 10 -8.10 31.71 -27.54
N LEU A 11 -8.24 32.69 -26.66
CA LEU A 11 -7.11 33.25 -25.91
C LEU A 11 -6.71 32.35 -24.71
N ASP A 12 -7.68 31.72 -24.04
CA ASP A 12 -7.38 30.80 -22.93
C ASP A 12 -6.71 29.50 -23.41
N LEU A 13 -7.07 29.00 -24.61
CA LEU A 13 -6.42 27.81 -25.17
C LEU A 13 -4.95 28.07 -25.54
N LEU A 14 -4.61 29.27 -25.98
CA LEU A 14 -3.21 29.65 -26.31
C LEU A 14 -2.35 29.76 -25.05
N PHE A 15 -2.90 30.23 -23.94
CA PHE A 15 -2.20 30.36 -22.66
C PHE A 15 -1.91 28.97 -22.05
N VAL A 16 -2.88 28.05 -22.10
CA VAL A 16 -2.70 26.67 -21.60
C VAL A 16 -1.68 25.91 -22.44
N VAL A 17 -1.68 26.07 -23.78
CA VAL A 17 -0.71 25.43 -24.67
C VAL A 17 0.70 26.03 -24.45
N THR A 18 0.83 27.30 -24.15
CA THR A 18 2.11 27.96 -23.91
C THR A 18 2.68 27.57 -22.52
N ALA A 19 1.84 27.45 -21.50
CA ALA A 19 2.22 26.96 -20.18
C ALA A 19 2.67 25.48 -20.23
N LEU A 20 1.98 24.64 -21.00
CA LEU A 20 2.37 23.24 -21.22
C LEU A 20 3.70 23.11 -21.98
N ARG A 21 3.98 24.01 -22.95
CA ARG A 21 5.26 24.01 -23.66
C ARG A 21 6.44 24.48 -22.80
N GLN A 22 6.22 25.38 -21.85
CA GLN A 22 7.27 25.81 -20.91
C GLN A 22 7.58 24.75 -19.84
N THR A 23 6.59 23.92 -19.47
CA THR A 23 6.79 22.79 -18.56
C THR A 23 7.43 21.60 -19.28
N ALA A 24 7.09 21.38 -20.56
CA ALA A 24 7.67 20.31 -21.39
C ALA A 24 9.17 20.48 -21.69
N SER A 25 9.69 21.71 -21.69
CA SER A 25 11.12 21.96 -21.92
C SER A 25 12.03 21.54 -20.76
N LYS A 26 11.45 21.14 -19.60
CA LYS A 26 12.16 20.64 -18.42
C LYS A 26 12.01 19.13 -18.18
N LEU A 27 11.25 18.43 -19.02
CA LEU A 27 11.07 16.98 -18.96
C LEU A 27 12.06 16.27 -19.89
N SER A 28 12.50 15.07 -19.52
CA SER A 28 13.33 14.25 -20.40
C SER A 28 12.57 13.91 -21.70
N VAL A 29 13.29 13.84 -22.82
CA VAL A 29 12.73 13.72 -24.18
C VAL A 29 11.67 12.61 -24.32
N GLY A 30 11.82 11.48 -23.61
CA GLY A 30 10.84 10.38 -23.64
C GLY A 30 9.51 10.64 -22.92
N GLN A 31 9.47 11.56 -21.95
CA GLN A 31 8.25 11.89 -21.21
C GLN A 31 7.42 12.97 -21.90
N SER A 32 8.06 13.87 -22.65
CA SER A 32 7.36 14.92 -23.38
C SER A 32 6.56 14.39 -24.58
N GLU A 33 7.03 13.34 -25.25
CA GLU A 33 6.33 12.69 -26.36
C GLU A 33 5.13 11.87 -25.90
N VAL A 34 5.22 11.23 -24.71
CA VAL A 34 4.08 10.51 -24.11
C VAL A 34 2.95 11.46 -23.71
N LEU A 35 3.28 12.66 -23.20
CA LEU A 35 2.29 13.68 -22.86
C LEU A 35 1.69 14.35 -24.12
N SER A 36 2.45 14.50 -25.21
CA SER A 36 1.93 15.07 -26.47
C SER A 36 1.00 14.12 -27.21
N GLY A 37 1.24 12.81 -27.16
CA GLY A 37 0.33 11.79 -27.71
C GLY A 37 -1.02 11.68 -26.98
N LEU A 38 -1.15 12.20 -25.76
CA LEU A 38 -2.39 12.25 -24.99
C LEU A 38 -3.27 13.48 -25.32
N SER A 39 -2.69 14.52 -25.97
CA SER A 39 -3.34 15.81 -26.24
C SER A 39 -4.28 15.80 -27.46
N GLU A 40 -4.21 14.81 -28.35
CA GLU A 40 -4.83 14.92 -29.68
C GLU A 40 -6.15 14.16 -29.87
N ARG A 41 -6.70 13.51 -28.86
CA ARG A 41 -8.01 12.84 -28.93
C ARG A 41 -9.03 13.42 -27.95
N ASN A 42 -9.78 14.42 -28.42
CA ASN A 42 -11.07 14.87 -27.88
C ASN A 42 -11.17 15.03 -26.35
N GLY A 43 -10.42 15.91 -25.70
CA GLY A 43 -10.75 16.52 -24.39
C GLY A 43 -11.26 15.64 -23.23
N LYS A 44 -11.42 14.34 -23.42
CA LYS A 44 -11.69 13.34 -22.37
C LYS A 44 -10.46 12.45 -22.27
N LEU A 45 -9.68 12.61 -21.19
CA LEU A 45 -8.75 11.58 -20.81
C LEU A 45 -9.57 10.29 -20.63
N MET A 46 -9.43 9.37 -21.58
CA MET A 46 -10.05 8.06 -21.44
C MET A 46 -9.33 7.34 -20.31
N ALA A 47 -10.07 6.85 -19.32
CA ALA A 47 -9.55 5.89 -18.37
C ALA A 47 -8.77 4.81 -19.12
N HIS A 48 -7.62 4.40 -18.60
CA HIS A 48 -6.76 3.42 -19.25
C HIS A 48 -7.34 2.02 -19.03
N PHE A 49 -8.47 1.73 -19.69
CA PHE A 49 -9.13 0.44 -19.56
C PHE A 49 -8.21 -0.69 -19.99
N PHE A 50 -8.10 -1.69 -19.14
CA PHE A 50 -7.40 -2.92 -19.46
C PHE A 50 -8.10 -3.63 -20.63
N LYS A 51 -7.47 -3.63 -21.82
CA LYS A 51 -8.05 -4.16 -23.07
C LYS A 51 -7.29 -5.34 -23.67
N TYR A 52 -6.23 -5.79 -23.02
CA TYR A 52 -5.37 -6.83 -23.55
C TYR A 52 -6.10 -8.17 -23.64
N LYS A 53 -5.95 -8.85 -24.78
CA LYS A 53 -6.47 -10.19 -25.03
C LYS A 53 -5.44 -11.28 -24.76
N SER A 54 -4.14 -10.89 -24.72
CA SER A 54 -3.01 -11.79 -24.46
C SER A 54 -1.91 -11.07 -23.68
N SER A 55 -1.06 -11.84 -23.03
CA SER A 55 0.18 -11.33 -22.40
C SER A 55 1.12 -10.67 -23.42
N ALA A 56 1.14 -11.19 -24.66
CA ALA A 56 1.93 -10.62 -25.76
C ALA A 56 1.48 -9.20 -26.14
N GLU A 57 0.16 -8.93 -26.20
CA GLU A 57 -0.35 -7.57 -26.44
C GLU A 57 0.04 -6.61 -25.30
N LEU A 58 -0.01 -7.07 -24.05
CA LEU A 58 0.40 -6.29 -22.90
C LEU A 58 1.90 -5.95 -22.96
N LEU A 59 2.76 -6.95 -23.26
CA LEU A 59 4.20 -6.74 -23.41
C LEU A 59 4.53 -5.82 -24.57
N ALA A 60 3.83 -5.94 -25.71
CA ALA A 60 4.01 -5.04 -26.85
C ALA A 60 3.70 -3.58 -26.46
N ASN A 61 2.63 -3.35 -25.70
CA ASN A 61 2.30 -2.01 -25.22
C ASN A 61 3.32 -1.51 -24.18
N ALA A 62 3.79 -2.37 -23.25
CA ALA A 62 4.86 -2.02 -22.32
C ALA A 62 6.13 -1.59 -23.07
N ALA A 63 6.53 -2.32 -24.12
CA ALA A 63 7.67 -1.98 -24.97
C ALA A 63 7.49 -0.65 -25.71
N GLN A 64 6.28 -0.38 -26.26
CA GLN A 64 5.95 0.91 -26.88
C GLN A 64 6.05 2.09 -25.90
N LEU A 65 5.78 1.85 -24.61
CA LEU A 65 5.93 2.82 -23.52
C LEU A 65 7.37 2.92 -23.00
N GLY A 66 8.31 2.17 -23.56
CA GLY A 66 9.72 2.16 -23.14
C GLY A 66 9.98 1.41 -21.82
N LEU A 67 9.04 0.59 -21.35
CA LEU A 67 9.12 -0.12 -20.06
C LEU A 67 9.86 -1.45 -20.23
N GLN A 68 10.85 -1.72 -19.37
CA GLN A 68 11.78 -2.85 -19.52
C GLN A 68 11.69 -3.88 -18.39
N ASN A 69 10.96 -3.57 -17.30
CA ASN A 69 10.94 -4.43 -16.12
C ASN A 69 9.72 -5.37 -16.07
N ILE A 70 8.83 -5.28 -17.06
CA ILE A 70 7.64 -6.14 -17.17
C ILE A 70 7.99 -7.32 -18.07
N ALA A 71 8.00 -8.52 -17.49
CA ALA A 71 8.22 -9.79 -18.19
C ALA A 71 7.12 -10.77 -17.81
N MET A 72 6.90 -11.79 -18.66
CA MET A 72 5.89 -12.82 -18.47
C MET A 72 6.52 -14.20 -18.66
N SER A 73 6.06 -15.20 -17.89
CA SER A 73 6.43 -16.61 -18.03
C SER A 73 5.17 -17.46 -17.93
N ASP A 74 5.01 -18.40 -18.85
CA ASP A 74 3.90 -19.36 -18.80
C ASP A 74 4.20 -20.51 -17.84
N ASP A 75 5.47 -20.74 -17.47
CA ASP A 75 5.84 -21.66 -16.40
C ASP A 75 5.55 -21.03 -15.04
N LEU A 76 4.49 -21.49 -14.40
CA LEU A 76 4.07 -21.04 -13.06
C LEU A 76 4.69 -21.86 -11.93
N SER A 77 5.46 -22.93 -12.23
CA SER A 77 6.04 -23.84 -11.22
C SER A 77 6.87 -23.11 -10.14
N PRO A 78 7.64 -22.03 -10.45
CA PRO A 78 8.38 -21.29 -9.44
C PRO A 78 7.50 -20.66 -8.35
N MET A 79 6.24 -20.36 -8.68
CA MET A 79 5.29 -19.77 -7.74
C MET A 79 4.78 -20.75 -6.69
N PHE A 80 4.92 -22.07 -6.94
CA PHE A 80 4.52 -23.15 -6.05
C PHE A 80 5.72 -23.82 -5.35
N ALA A 81 6.94 -23.36 -5.63
CA ALA A 81 8.13 -23.85 -4.94
C ALA A 81 8.21 -23.28 -3.53
N PRO A 82 8.54 -24.12 -2.52
CA PRO A 82 8.71 -23.66 -1.15
C PRO A 82 9.93 -22.72 -1.00
N ILE A 83 9.95 -21.99 0.11
CA ILE A 83 11.05 -21.08 0.47
C ILE A 83 11.25 -21.06 1.98
N ASN A 84 12.48 -20.81 2.43
CA ASN A 84 12.79 -20.60 3.84
C ASN A 84 12.63 -19.11 4.21
N VAL A 85 11.97 -18.86 5.35
CA VAL A 85 11.82 -17.53 5.97
C VAL A 85 12.19 -17.65 7.45
N GLY A 86 13.35 -17.14 7.84
CA GLY A 86 13.79 -17.17 9.22
C GLY A 86 13.85 -18.56 9.85
N GLY A 87 14.23 -19.58 9.07
CA GLY A 87 14.30 -20.98 9.52
C GLY A 87 13.00 -21.78 9.34
N ARG A 88 11.92 -21.15 8.91
CA ARG A 88 10.62 -21.82 8.67
C ARG A 88 10.37 -22.00 7.17
N THR A 89 9.85 -23.15 6.77
CA THR A 89 9.44 -23.41 5.37
C THR A 89 8.09 -22.76 5.09
N VAL A 90 7.99 -22.02 3.98
CA VAL A 90 6.73 -21.47 3.44
C VAL A 90 6.45 -22.18 2.11
N GLY A 91 5.29 -22.80 1.95
CA GLY A 91 5.00 -23.79 0.93
C GLY A 91 4.80 -23.26 -0.49
N ASN A 92 4.65 -21.95 -0.68
CA ASN A 92 4.61 -21.33 -2.00
C ASN A 92 5.04 -19.86 -1.95
N ARG A 93 5.06 -19.18 -3.11
CA ARG A 93 5.52 -17.79 -3.26
C ARG A 93 4.39 -16.75 -3.28
N TRP A 94 3.19 -17.14 -2.88
CA TRP A 94 2.03 -16.24 -2.85
C TRP A 94 1.80 -15.67 -1.46
N ALA A 95 1.60 -14.34 -1.40
CA ALA A 95 1.30 -13.64 -0.17
C ALA A 95 -0.03 -12.89 -0.26
N VAL A 96 -0.83 -12.95 0.81
CA VAL A 96 -1.92 -11.99 1.06
C VAL A 96 -1.29 -10.74 1.66
N GLN A 97 -1.49 -9.58 1.03
CA GLN A 97 -0.97 -8.30 1.53
C GLN A 97 -1.82 -7.74 2.68
N PRO A 98 -1.24 -7.00 3.63
CA PRO A 98 -1.96 -6.39 4.73
C PRO A 98 -2.95 -5.33 4.21
N MET A 99 -4.23 -5.62 4.37
CA MET A 99 -5.31 -4.71 4.00
C MET A 99 -6.24 -4.54 5.19
N GLU A 100 -6.34 -3.30 5.65
CA GLU A 100 -7.23 -2.93 6.73
C GLU A 100 -8.69 -3.16 6.34
N GLY A 101 -9.40 -3.97 7.13
CA GLY A 101 -10.79 -4.33 6.89
C GLY A 101 -11.78 -3.24 7.28
N CYS A 102 -11.41 -2.37 8.21
CA CYS A 102 -12.30 -1.33 8.75
C CYS A 102 -13.64 -1.91 9.25
N ASP A 103 -13.64 -3.13 9.74
CA ASP A 103 -14.82 -3.91 10.08
C ASP A 103 -14.72 -4.59 11.46
N GLY A 104 -13.76 -4.21 12.28
CA GLY A 104 -13.72 -4.61 13.68
C GLY A 104 -14.79 -3.92 14.53
N THR A 105 -14.85 -4.28 15.77
CA THR A 105 -15.68 -3.63 16.81
C THR A 105 -15.08 -2.29 17.24
N LEU A 106 -15.81 -1.48 17.99
CA LEU A 106 -15.31 -0.17 18.43
C LEU A 106 -14.19 -0.26 19.48
N ASP A 107 -14.06 -1.36 20.18
CA ASP A 107 -12.96 -1.66 21.11
C ASP A 107 -11.76 -2.32 20.41
N GLY A 108 -11.85 -2.57 19.10
CA GLY A 108 -10.75 -3.08 18.29
C GLY A 108 -10.68 -4.60 18.16
N ALA A 109 -11.69 -5.34 18.59
CA ALA A 109 -11.78 -6.78 18.35
C ALA A 109 -12.23 -7.11 16.92
N PRO A 110 -11.92 -8.30 16.37
CA PRO A 110 -12.52 -8.79 15.14
C PRO A 110 -14.04 -8.88 15.24
N ASP A 111 -14.76 -8.50 14.17
CA ASP A 111 -16.20 -8.70 14.00
C ASP A 111 -16.46 -9.74 12.89
N GLU A 112 -17.70 -10.12 12.63
CA GLU A 112 -18.05 -11.23 11.72
C GLU A 112 -17.41 -11.11 10.32
N LEU A 113 -17.39 -9.91 9.73
CA LEU A 113 -16.74 -9.70 8.42
C LEU A 113 -15.22 -9.87 8.50
N THR A 114 -14.61 -9.54 9.65
CA THR A 114 -13.19 -9.77 9.89
C THR A 114 -12.89 -11.26 9.94
N TYR A 115 -13.62 -12.02 10.77
CA TYR A 115 -13.49 -13.49 10.85
C TYR A 115 -13.71 -14.15 9.49
N ARG A 116 -14.76 -13.74 8.76
CA ARG A 116 -15.08 -14.26 7.42
C ARG A 116 -13.93 -14.01 6.44
N ARG A 117 -13.32 -12.84 6.48
CA ARG A 117 -12.19 -12.49 5.61
C ARG A 117 -10.98 -13.37 5.90
N TYR A 118 -10.62 -13.57 7.17
CA TYR A 118 -9.46 -14.41 7.53
C TYR A 118 -9.72 -15.90 7.24
N ARG A 119 -10.92 -16.42 7.46
CA ARG A 119 -11.30 -17.78 7.01
C ARG A 119 -11.12 -17.94 5.49
N ARG A 120 -11.52 -16.95 4.71
CA ARG A 120 -11.36 -16.97 3.23
C ARG A 120 -9.90 -16.88 2.80
N PHE A 121 -9.08 -16.08 3.48
CA PHE A 121 -7.64 -16.02 3.23
C PHE A 121 -6.98 -17.36 3.54
N GLY A 122 -7.29 -17.96 4.69
CA GLY A 122 -6.81 -19.29 5.06
C GLY A 122 -7.19 -20.34 4.02
N ALA A 123 -8.45 -20.40 3.60
CA ALA A 123 -8.91 -21.35 2.61
C ALA A 123 -8.34 -21.12 1.20
N GLY A 124 -7.73 -19.97 0.94
CA GLY A 124 -7.35 -19.53 -0.41
C GLY A 124 -6.08 -20.14 -0.99
N GLY A 125 -5.26 -20.80 -0.17
CA GLY A 125 -4.06 -21.53 -0.62
C GLY A 125 -2.76 -20.71 -0.60
N ALA A 126 -2.78 -19.40 -0.36
CA ALA A 126 -1.54 -18.64 -0.14
C ALA A 126 -0.88 -19.09 1.17
N LYS A 127 0.44 -19.24 1.16
CA LYS A 127 1.20 -19.75 2.32
C LYS A 127 1.84 -18.64 3.16
N LEU A 128 1.71 -17.39 2.75
CA LEU A 128 2.09 -16.23 3.55
C LEU A 128 0.86 -15.31 3.70
N ILE A 129 0.27 -15.28 4.90
CA ILE A 129 -0.86 -14.41 5.21
C ILE A 129 -0.35 -13.26 6.06
N TRP A 130 -0.20 -12.11 5.41
CA TRP A 130 0.17 -10.88 6.07
C TRP A 130 -1.08 -10.18 6.56
N GLY A 131 -1.39 -10.33 7.84
CA GLY A 131 -2.57 -9.76 8.47
C GLY A 131 -2.59 -8.24 8.43
N GLU A 132 -3.76 -7.70 8.59
CA GLU A 132 -4.01 -6.27 8.43
C GLU A 132 -3.32 -5.38 9.47
N ALA A 133 -3.29 -4.08 9.19
CA ALA A 133 -2.79 -3.06 10.10
C ALA A 133 -3.59 -3.09 11.42
N THR A 134 -2.95 -3.60 12.46
CA THR A 134 -3.49 -3.73 13.81
C THR A 134 -2.81 -2.71 14.70
N ALA A 135 -3.58 -1.82 15.32
CA ALA A 135 -3.05 -0.74 16.13
C ALA A 135 -2.41 -1.26 17.42
N ILE A 136 -1.33 -0.60 17.87
CA ILE A 136 -0.62 -0.92 19.12
C ILE A 136 -1.19 -0.17 20.34
N ALA A 137 -2.01 0.87 20.10
CA ALA A 137 -2.66 1.69 21.11
C ALA A 137 -3.95 2.27 20.56
N ASP A 138 -4.84 2.76 21.43
CA ASP A 138 -6.11 3.36 21.02
C ASP A 138 -5.92 4.60 20.15
N ASP A 139 -5.04 5.50 20.56
CA ASP A 139 -4.70 6.71 19.82
C ASP A 139 -3.85 6.47 18.56
N ALA A 140 -3.37 5.23 18.39
CA ALA A 140 -2.67 4.78 17.19
C ALA A 140 -3.60 4.32 16.06
N ARG A 141 -4.91 4.22 16.28
CA ARG A 141 -5.88 3.77 15.28
C ARG A 141 -6.15 4.83 14.21
N MET A 142 -6.30 4.38 12.96
CA MET A 142 -6.65 5.25 11.84
C MET A 142 -8.16 5.49 11.70
N ASN A 143 -8.97 4.53 12.13
CA ASN A 143 -10.43 4.60 12.13
C ASN A 143 -11.00 3.88 13.37
N PRO A 144 -12.25 4.16 13.77
CA PRO A 144 -12.85 3.61 15.00
C PRO A 144 -13.05 2.09 14.96
N ARG A 145 -13.01 1.47 13.79
CA ARG A 145 -13.20 0.02 13.60
C ARG A 145 -11.91 -0.71 13.20
N GLN A 146 -10.75 -0.07 13.34
CA GLN A 146 -9.47 -0.73 13.14
C GLN A 146 -9.20 -1.72 14.27
N LEU A 147 -8.66 -2.89 13.95
CA LEU A 147 -8.17 -3.83 14.95
C LEU A 147 -7.13 -3.16 15.85
N TRP A 148 -7.22 -3.41 17.13
CA TRP A 148 -6.30 -2.95 18.14
C TRP A 148 -5.93 -4.11 19.07
N LEU A 149 -4.65 -4.46 19.11
CA LEU A 149 -4.12 -5.56 19.92
C LEU A 149 -3.80 -5.08 21.34
N HIS A 150 -4.64 -5.47 22.28
CA HIS A 150 -4.45 -5.23 23.70
C HIS A 150 -5.04 -6.39 24.52
N GLY A 151 -4.84 -6.41 25.84
CA GLY A 151 -5.28 -7.51 26.69
C GLY A 151 -6.76 -7.88 26.56
N GLY A 152 -7.63 -6.90 26.28
CA GLY A 152 -9.07 -7.13 26.11
C GLY A 152 -9.47 -7.73 24.77
N THR A 153 -8.65 -7.60 23.73
CA THR A 153 -8.96 -8.08 22.36
C THR A 153 -8.09 -9.26 21.92
N ALA A 154 -7.03 -9.56 22.67
CA ALA A 154 -6.04 -10.60 22.32
C ALA A 154 -6.70 -11.96 22.05
N SER A 155 -7.60 -12.44 22.91
CA SER A 155 -8.30 -13.71 22.74
C SER A 155 -9.19 -13.77 21.50
N ALA A 156 -9.85 -12.66 21.15
CA ALA A 156 -10.67 -12.59 19.94
C ALA A 156 -9.79 -12.62 18.66
N ILE A 157 -8.65 -11.93 18.68
CA ILE A 157 -7.68 -11.95 17.57
C ILE A 157 -7.04 -13.35 17.46
N GLU A 158 -6.71 -14.01 18.58
CA GLU A 158 -6.25 -15.40 18.60
C GLU A 158 -7.25 -16.33 17.91
N SER A 159 -8.54 -16.21 18.27
CA SER A 159 -9.62 -17.00 17.65
C SER A 159 -9.71 -16.75 16.14
N MET A 160 -9.54 -15.52 15.68
CA MET A 160 -9.51 -15.16 14.25
C MET A 160 -8.34 -15.84 13.53
N LEU A 161 -7.14 -15.83 14.12
CA LEU A 161 -5.96 -16.50 13.55
C LEU A 161 -6.14 -18.03 13.55
N ALA A 162 -6.71 -18.61 14.59
CA ALA A 162 -7.03 -20.04 14.68
C ALA A 162 -8.05 -20.46 13.62
N ASP A 163 -9.10 -19.66 13.38
CA ASP A 163 -10.08 -19.86 12.30
C ASP A 163 -9.40 -19.84 10.91
N CYS A 164 -8.49 -18.89 10.70
CA CYS A 164 -7.71 -18.81 9.46
C CYS A 164 -6.90 -20.09 9.22
N ARG A 165 -6.15 -20.56 10.23
CA ARG A 165 -5.36 -21.80 10.14
C ARG A 165 -6.25 -23.04 9.97
N THR A 166 -7.36 -23.10 10.68
CA THR A 166 -8.33 -24.20 10.55
C THR A 166 -8.93 -24.25 9.15
N ALA A 167 -9.29 -23.10 8.58
CA ALA A 167 -9.76 -23.02 7.20
C ALA A 167 -8.67 -23.45 6.21
N HIS A 168 -7.39 -23.13 6.49
CA HIS A 168 -6.26 -23.54 5.69
C HIS A 168 -6.05 -25.05 5.73
N ARG A 169 -5.98 -25.67 6.92
CA ARG A 169 -5.87 -27.13 7.08
C ARG A 169 -6.99 -27.87 6.33
N LYS A 170 -8.23 -27.38 6.49
CA LYS A 170 -9.39 -27.97 5.80
C LYS A 170 -9.28 -27.89 4.27
N SER A 171 -8.71 -26.82 3.74
CA SER A 171 -8.62 -26.55 2.31
C SER A 171 -7.35 -27.11 1.65
N CYS A 172 -6.22 -27.12 2.36
CA CYS A 172 -4.90 -27.46 1.84
C CYS A 172 -4.31 -28.75 2.45
N GLY A 173 -4.99 -29.38 3.43
CA GLY A 173 -4.58 -30.61 4.08
C GLY A 173 -3.70 -30.42 5.31
N HIS A 174 -2.86 -29.37 5.35
CA HIS A 174 -1.94 -29.07 6.45
C HIS A 174 -1.67 -27.56 6.53
N ASP A 175 -1.00 -27.10 7.59
CA ASP A 175 -0.63 -25.69 7.81
C ASP A 175 0.76 -25.50 8.42
N ASP A 176 1.59 -26.53 8.44
CA ASP A 176 2.97 -26.50 8.92
C ASP A 176 3.92 -25.65 8.04
N ASP A 177 3.53 -25.39 6.81
CA ASP A 177 4.20 -24.55 5.83
C ASP A 177 3.48 -23.17 5.61
N LEU A 178 2.55 -22.82 6.50
CA LEU A 178 1.82 -21.55 6.48
C LEU A 178 2.42 -20.57 7.50
N LEU A 179 2.73 -19.35 7.08
CA LEU A 179 3.03 -18.24 7.99
C LEU A 179 1.85 -17.27 8.05
N VAL A 180 1.41 -16.96 9.27
CA VAL A 180 0.37 -15.94 9.55
C VAL A 180 0.90 -14.94 10.55
N GLY A 181 0.87 -13.66 10.23
CA GLY A 181 1.32 -12.59 11.12
C GLY A 181 0.42 -11.36 11.06
N LEU A 182 0.70 -10.39 11.92
CA LEU A 182 -0.04 -9.12 12.01
C LEU A 182 0.89 -7.94 11.71
N GLN A 183 0.35 -6.93 11.03
CA GLN A 183 1.04 -5.66 10.82
C GLN A 183 0.80 -4.73 12.00
N LEU A 184 1.75 -4.61 12.92
CA LEU A 184 1.69 -3.67 14.04
C LEU A 184 1.88 -2.24 13.53
N THR A 185 0.97 -1.35 13.93
CA THR A 185 0.94 0.00 13.38
C THR A 185 0.62 1.07 14.42
N HIS A 186 1.22 2.23 14.22
CA HIS A 186 0.79 3.50 14.80
C HIS A 186 0.47 4.46 13.66
N SER A 187 -0.78 4.90 13.56
CA SER A 187 -1.26 5.70 12.42
C SER A 187 -0.65 7.11 12.35
N GLY A 188 -0.09 7.60 13.46
CA GLY A 188 0.60 8.88 13.49
C GLY A 188 -0.28 10.04 13.02
N ARG A 189 0.14 10.72 11.98
CA ARG A 189 -0.59 11.81 11.30
C ARG A 189 -2.04 11.45 10.93
N PHE A 190 -2.31 10.17 10.65
CA PHE A 190 -3.62 9.68 10.23
C PHE A 190 -4.45 9.10 11.38
N SER A 191 -4.03 9.26 12.64
CA SER A 191 -4.84 8.85 13.79
C SER A 191 -6.21 9.52 13.76
N TYR A 192 -7.28 8.71 13.93
CA TYR A 192 -8.64 9.20 13.70
C TYR A 192 -9.15 10.13 14.79
N GLN A 193 -8.61 10.04 16.01
CA GLN A 193 -8.96 10.90 17.14
C GLN A 193 -8.33 12.29 16.97
N LYS A 194 -7.02 12.34 16.81
CA LYS A 194 -6.24 13.55 16.50
C LYS A 194 -4.93 13.17 15.81
N PRO A 195 -4.38 14.03 14.94
CA PRO A 195 -3.06 13.80 14.36
C PRO A 195 -1.96 13.74 15.44
N LEU A 196 -1.12 12.71 15.37
CA LEU A 196 0.08 12.53 16.19
C LEU A 196 1.28 12.57 15.26
N ILE A 197 1.85 13.76 15.06
CA ILE A 197 2.87 13.99 14.03
C ILE A 197 4.28 13.96 14.59
N ALA A 198 5.18 13.27 13.89
CA ALA A 198 6.58 13.20 14.28
C ALA A 198 7.41 14.37 13.70
N THR A 199 7.03 14.87 12.54
CA THR A 199 7.70 16.00 11.89
C THR A 199 6.71 16.82 11.09
N HIS A 200 6.95 18.13 10.98
CA HIS A 200 6.21 18.96 10.05
C HIS A 200 6.56 18.63 8.60
N ASP A 201 5.53 18.56 7.77
CA ASP A 201 5.64 18.31 6.33
C ASP A 201 4.88 19.43 5.59
N PRO A 202 5.58 20.31 4.87
CA PRO A 202 4.97 21.48 4.25
C PRO A 202 3.89 21.15 3.22
N ILE A 203 3.87 19.92 2.70
CA ILE A 203 2.89 19.48 1.70
C ILE A 203 1.73 18.72 2.36
N LEU A 204 1.99 17.96 3.44
CA LEU A 204 0.96 17.18 4.14
C LEU A 204 0.25 17.96 5.25
N ASP A 205 0.93 18.86 5.94
CA ASP A 205 0.35 19.64 7.05
C ASP A 205 -0.91 20.40 6.62
N PRO A 206 -0.93 21.15 5.50
CA PRO A 206 -2.13 21.86 5.04
C PRO A 206 -3.30 20.92 4.65
N ARG A 207 -3.04 19.63 4.48
CA ARG A 207 -4.01 18.59 4.13
C ARG A 207 -4.42 17.73 5.34
N THR A 208 -3.80 17.96 6.49
CA THR A 208 -4.06 17.24 7.74
C THR A 208 -4.97 18.06 8.62
N LYS A 209 -6.16 17.54 8.92
CA LYS A 209 -7.13 18.18 9.79
C LYS A 209 -7.20 17.46 11.13
N ASP A 210 -7.03 18.19 12.21
CA ASP A 210 -7.36 17.72 13.54
C ASP A 210 -8.89 17.76 13.71
N LYS A 211 -9.51 16.60 13.76
CA LYS A 211 -10.97 16.47 13.86
C LYS A 211 -11.50 16.91 15.23
N SER A 212 -10.68 16.83 16.28
CA SER A 212 -11.07 17.19 17.64
C SER A 212 -11.20 18.71 17.80
N SER A 213 -10.29 19.47 17.20
CA SER A 213 -10.27 20.93 17.24
C SER A 213 -10.87 21.60 16.01
N GLY A 214 -11.04 20.86 14.90
CA GLY A 214 -11.46 21.39 13.61
C GLY A 214 -10.36 22.15 12.85
N LYS A 215 -9.15 22.31 13.43
CA LYS A 215 -8.04 23.07 12.85
C LYS A 215 -7.25 22.26 11.82
N ILE A 216 -6.66 22.95 10.87
CA ILE A 216 -5.64 22.39 9.97
C ILE A 216 -4.31 22.42 10.71
N VAL A 217 -3.50 21.38 10.52
CA VAL A 217 -2.14 21.31 11.03
C VAL A 217 -1.29 22.40 10.36
N ASP A 218 -0.56 23.15 11.17
CA ASP A 218 0.40 24.17 10.75
C ASP A 218 1.71 24.05 11.56
N ALA A 219 2.65 24.93 11.33
CA ALA A 219 3.96 24.91 11.98
C ALA A 219 3.91 25.06 13.52
N THR A 220 2.77 25.44 14.10
CA THR A 220 2.57 25.57 15.56
C THR A 220 1.95 24.32 16.17
N TYR A 221 1.50 23.35 15.34
CA TYR A 221 0.92 22.12 15.84
C TYR A 221 1.98 21.29 16.59
N PRO A 222 1.66 20.72 17.77
CA PRO A 222 2.66 20.05 18.59
C PRO A 222 3.16 18.77 17.92
N LEU A 223 4.48 18.61 17.89
CA LEU A 223 5.13 17.36 17.51
C LEU A 223 5.18 16.38 18.69
N LEU A 224 5.15 15.09 18.40
CA LEU A 224 5.51 14.06 19.38
C LEU A 224 6.90 14.36 19.93
N SER A 225 7.05 14.41 21.26
CA SER A 225 8.34 14.56 21.93
C SER A 225 9.18 13.27 21.79
N ASP A 226 10.47 13.32 22.14
CA ASP A 226 11.30 12.12 22.19
C ASP A 226 10.83 11.15 23.29
N ASP A 227 10.26 11.66 24.40
CA ASP A 227 9.67 10.83 25.45
C ASP A 227 8.35 10.18 25.00
N ASP A 228 7.55 10.86 24.15
CA ASP A 228 6.40 10.22 23.50
C ASP A 228 6.84 9.07 22.60
N LEU A 229 7.91 9.24 21.83
CA LEU A 229 8.45 8.21 20.96
C LEU A 229 9.03 7.02 21.75
N LYS A 230 9.68 7.25 22.90
CA LYS A 230 10.10 6.17 23.81
C LYS A 230 8.91 5.39 24.37
N ARG A 231 7.83 6.08 24.75
CA ARG A 231 6.59 5.41 25.18
C ARG A 231 5.97 4.58 24.05
N ILE A 232 6.04 5.04 22.82
CA ILE A 232 5.58 4.30 21.64
C ILE A 232 6.46 3.06 21.38
N GLU A 233 7.78 3.11 21.65
CA GLU A 233 8.62 1.90 21.64
C GLU A 233 8.08 0.84 22.61
N ASP A 234 7.71 1.24 23.85
CA ASP A 234 7.14 0.32 24.83
C ASP A 234 5.81 -0.29 24.36
N GLN A 235 4.94 0.51 23.72
CA GLN A 235 3.68 0.04 23.14
C GLN A 235 3.91 -0.99 22.02
N TYR A 236 4.91 -0.80 21.15
CA TYR A 236 5.27 -1.79 20.13
C TYR A 236 5.75 -3.10 20.75
N VAL A 237 6.57 -3.05 21.81
CA VAL A 237 7.08 -4.25 22.49
C VAL A 237 5.95 -5.00 23.19
N GLU A 238 5.03 -4.30 23.87
CA GLU A 238 3.85 -4.95 24.49
C GLU A 238 2.92 -5.57 23.43
N ALA A 239 2.68 -4.89 22.30
CA ALA A 239 1.91 -5.46 21.20
C ALA A 239 2.62 -6.69 20.59
N ALA A 240 3.95 -6.68 20.47
CA ALA A 240 4.73 -7.83 20.01
C ALA A 240 4.64 -9.02 20.98
N LYS A 241 4.67 -8.78 22.29
CA LYS A 241 4.45 -9.80 23.33
C LYS A 241 3.08 -10.44 23.18
N LEU A 242 2.01 -9.64 23.05
CA LEU A 242 0.68 -10.15 22.84
C LEU A 242 0.58 -10.94 21.53
N ALA A 243 1.20 -10.46 20.44
CA ALA A 243 1.23 -11.16 19.16
C ALA A 243 1.93 -12.54 19.27
N ALA A 244 3.01 -12.64 20.05
CA ALA A 244 3.68 -13.91 20.33
C ALA A 244 2.75 -14.86 21.13
N GLN A 245 2.04 -14.35 22.12
CA GLN A 245 1.14 -15.12 22.98
C GLN A 245 -0.07 -15.69 22.23
N ILE A 246 -0.61 -14.94 21.27
CA ILE A 246 -1.75 -15.36 20.44
C ILE A 246 -1.35 -16.18 19.20
N GLY A 247 -0.09 -16.61 19.11
CA GLY A 247 0.37 -17.54 18.06
C GLY A 247 0.62 -16.92 16.69
N CYS A 248 0.97 -15.64 16.60
CA CYS A 248 1.52 -15.07 15.38
C CYS A 248 2.87 -15.72 15.05
N ASP A 249 3.10 -16.07 13.78
CA ASP A 249 4.42 -16.52 13.32
C ASP A 249 5.38 -15.37 13.16
N PHE A 250 4.86 -14.21 12.78
CA PHE A 250 5.64 -12.98 12.62
C PHE A 250 4.82 -11.74 12.96
N ILE A 251 5.51 -10.67 13.27
CA ILE A 251 4.97 -9.32 13.30
C ILE A 251 5.62 -8.48 12.20
N ASP A 252 4.87 -7.55 11.65
CA ASP A 252 5.38 -6.53 10.74
C ASP A 252 5.40 -5.17 11.45
N LEU A 253 6.56 -4.55 11.51
CA LEU A 253 6.73 -3.18 11.97
C LEU A 253 6.51 -2.24 10.77
N LYS A 254 5.32 -1.63 10.68
CA LYS A 254 4.85 -0.89 9.51
C LYS A 254 5.58 0.44 9.32
N GLN A 255 6.42 0.52 8.29
CA GLN A 255 7.18 1.70 7.89
C GLN A 255 6.74 2.26 6.52
N CYS A 256 5.46 2.18 6.18
CA CYS A 256 4.95 2.61 4.87
C CYS A 256 3.76 3.56 4.97
N HIS A 257 3.42 4.19 3.84
CA HIS A 257 2.22 5.00 3.66
C HIS A 257 2.16 6.29 4.50
N ARG A 258 3.31 6.79 4.96
CA ARG A 258 3.42 7.99 5.81
C ARG A 258 2.73 7.85 7.17
N TYR A 259 2.54 6.61 7.67
CA TYR A 259 2.21 6.35 9.06
C TYR A 259 3.43 6.64 9.94
N LEU A 260 3.31 6.61 11.26
CA LEU A 260 4.33 7.15 12.18
C LEU A 260 5.77 6.73 11.84
N LEU A 261 6.04 5.41 11.69
CA LEU A 261 7.40 4.94 11.39
C LEU A 261 7.86 5.37 9.98
N SER A 262 6.95 5.45 9.01
CA SER A 262 7.26 5.98 7.68
C SER A 262 7.49 7.49 7.69
N GLU A 263 6.75 8.23 8.52
CA GLU A 263 6.97 9.66 8.72
C GLU A 263 8.33 9.92 9.37
N LEU A 264 8.73 9.09 10.35
CA LEU A 264 10.07 9.16 10.96
C LEU A 264 11.18 8.92 9.92
N LEU A 265 11.04 7.97 8.99
CA LEU A 265 12.02 7.78 7.90
C LEU A 265 12.26 9.05 7.09
N ALA A 266 11.24 9.88 6.93
CA ALA A 266 11.29 11.14 6.21
C ALA A 266 11.63 12.37 7.09
N ALA A 267 11.81 12.21 8.40
CA ALA A 267 11.93 13.30 9.39
C ALA A 267 13.33 13.95 9.41
N LYS A 268 13.83 14.37 8.25
CA LYS A 268 15.16 15.04 8.12
C LYS A 268 15.21 16.35 8.91
N ASN A 269 14.08 17.05 9.06
CA ASN A 269 13.98 18.34 9.76
C ASN A 269 13.66 18.21 11.24
N ARG A 270 13.32 16.99 11.71
CA ARG A 270 13.06 16.80 13.13
C ARG A 270 14.35 16.98 13.93
N PRO A 271 14.36 17.80 14.99
CA PRO A 271 15.51 17.92 15.89
C PRO A 271 15.61 16.71 16.84
N ARG A 272 16.74 16.61 17.55
CA ARG A 272 17.01 15.66 18.64
C ARG A 272 17.18 14.19 18.18
N GLU A 273 16.81 13.23 19.07
CA GLU A 273 17.25 11.83 18.99
C GLU A 273 16.57 10.99 17.90
N TYR A 274 15.39 11.40 17.40
CA TYR A 274 14.61 10.64 16.43
C TYR A 274 14.48 11.36 15.06
N GLY A 275 15.38 12.29 14.76
CA GLY A 275 15.35 13.04 13.52
C GLY A 275 16.73 13.38 12.96
N GLY A 276 16.77 14.01 11.79
CA GLY A 276 18.01 14.38 11.11
C GLY A 276 18.67 13.21 10.39
N SER A 277 19.72 12.61 10.96
CA SER A 277 20.42 11.48 10.33
C SER A 277 19.55 10.23 10.20
N LEU A 278 19.85 9.35 9.24
CA LEU A 278 19.09 8.11 9.05
C LEU A 278 19.14 7.22 10.30
N GLU A 279 20.26 7.17 11.01
CA GLU A 279 20.42 6.45 12.28
C GLU A 279 19.40 6.91 13.33
N ASN A 280 19.20 8.22 13.43
CA ASN A 280 18.25 8.79 14.37
C ASN A 280 16.81 8.52 13.92
N ARG A 281 16.51 8.70 12.64
CA ARG A 281 15.18 8.46 12.06
C ARG A 281 14.74 7.00 12.15
N THR A 282 15.69 6.07 12.25
CA THR A 282 15.45 4.63 12.43
C THR A 282 15.63 4.14 13.88
N ARG A 283 15.93 5.04 14.83
CA ARG A 283 16.17 4.69 16.23
C ARG A 283 15.02 3.90 16.84
N LEU A 284 13.78 4.38 16.67
CA LEU A 284 12.60 3.74 17.25
C LEU A 284 12.49 2.28 16.78
N ILE A 285 12.52 2.04 15.48
CA ILE A 285 12.39 0.66 14.96
C ILE A 285 13.57 -0.22 15.37
N ARG A 286 14.79 0.30 15.37
CA ARG A 286 15.98 -0.43 15.83
C ARG A 286 15.83 -0.87 17.28
N ASN A 287 15.40 0.02 18.17
CA ASN A 287 15.21 -0.27 19.59
C ASN A 287 14.12 -1.32 19.81
N VAL A 288 12.97 -1.20 19.09
CA VAL A 288 11.89 -2.19 19.14
C VAL A 288 12.36 -3.55 18.65
N ILE A 289 13.07 -3.63 17.51
CA ILE A 289 13.61 -4.89 16.98
C ILE A 289 14.55 -5.55 18.00
N ALA A 290 15.47 -4.79 18.59
CA ALA A 290 16.42 -5.32 19.56
C ALA A 290 15.72 -5.93 20.78
N ARG A 291 14.73 -5.24 21.33
CA ARG A 291 13.91 -5.70 22.47
C ARG A 291 13.08 -6.93 22.12
N VAL A 292 12.33 -6.88 21.01
CA VAL A 292 11.49 -8.01 20.57
C VAL A 292 12.32 -9.27 20.35
N ARG A 293 13.50 -9.16 19.72
CA ARG A 293 14.38 -10.33 19.53
C ARG A 293 14.92 -10.90 20.82
N ALA A 294 15.22 -10.04 21.79
CA ALA A 294 15.72 -10.49 23.10
C ALA A 294 14.63 -11.19 23.93
N GLU A 295 13.40 -10.66 23.88
CA GLU A 295 12.30 -11.14 24.71
C GLU A 295 11.48 -12.27 24.04
N PHE A 296 11.35 -12.26 22.71
CA PHE A 296 10.53 -13.20 21.94
C PHE A 296 11.28 -13.80 20.74
N PRO A 297 12.37 -14.58 20.96
CA PRO A 297 13.27 -15.04 19.90
C PRO A 297 12.60 -15.97 18.86
N GLN A 298 11.43 -16.55 19.16
CA GLN A 298 10.67 -17.41 18.23
C GLN A 298 9.76 -16.62 17.30
N LEU A 299 9.47 -15.35 17.62
CA LEU A 299 8.63 -14.48 16.80
C LEU A 299 9.48 -13.88 15.68
N LEU A 300 9.14 -14.20 14.43
CA LEU A 300 9.82 -13.59 13.31
C LEU A 300 9.45 -12.10 13.20
N ILE A 301 10.41 -11.28 12.80
CA ILE A 301 10.17 -9.86 12.56
C ILE A 301 10.21 -9.60 11.07
N ALA A 302 9.18 -8.93 10.58
CA ALA A 302 9.06 -8.43 9.23
C ALA A 302 8.96 -6.90 9.22
N SER A 303 9.22 -6.29 8.07
CA SER A 303 8.92 -4.88 7.89
C SER A 303 8.38 -4.59 6.49
N ARG A 304 7.20 -3.96 6.43
CA ARG A 304 6.68 -3.33 5.22
C ARG A 304 7.04 -1.86 5.23
N PHE A 305 7.83 -1.44 4.27
CA PHE A 305 8.33 -0.06 4.20
C PHE A 305 8.10 0.57 2.81
N ASN A 306 8.05 1.89 2.76
CA ASN A 306 8.14 2.61 1.51
C ASN A 306 9.59 2.71 1.06
N ALA A 307 9.86 2.27 -0.16
CA ALA A 307 11.16 2.50 -0.81
C ALA A 307 11.20 3.83 -1.60
N TYR A 308 10.03 4.41 -1.88
CA TYR A 308 9.85 5.67 -2.60
C TYR A 308 8.53 6.32 -2.18
N ASP A 309 8.58 7.50 -1.61
CA ASP A 309 7.38 8.23 -1.16
C ASP A 309 6.72 9.04 -2.28
N GLY A 310 7.50 9.65 -3.17
CA GLY A 310 7.02 10.71 -4.03
C GLY A 310 6.49 11.90 -3.23
N ILE A 311 5.62 12.71 -3.83
CA ILE A 311 4.93 13.81 -3.13
C ILE A 311 3.41 13.66 -3.26
N PRO A 312 2.61 14.35 -2.43
CA PRO A 312 1.17 14.46 -2.59
C PRO A 312 0.75 15.04 -3.93
N TYR A 313 -0.38 14.55 -4.45
CA TYR A 313 -1.06 15.01 -5.67
C TYR A 313 -2.47 15.49 -5.35
N ARG A 314 -3.03 16.31 -6.22
CA ARG A 314 -4.43 16.77 -6.21
C ARG A 314 -5.02 16.67 -7.61
N GLY A 315 -6.33 16.58 -7.72
CA GLY A 315 -7.00 16.65 -9.02
C GLY A 315 -7.06 18.09 -9.53
N ALA A 316 -6.85 18.27 -10.83
CA ALA A 316 -6.88 19.56 -11.50
C ALA A 316 -7.65 19.50 -12.82
N GLY A 317 -8.22 20.64 -13.22
CA GLY A 317 -9.00 20.77 -14.44
C GLY A 317 -10.30 19.96 -14.44
N ASP A 318 -11.07 20.06 -15.53
CA ASP A 318 -12.38 19.39 -15.69
C ASP A 318 -12.28 17.85 -15.72
N ALA A 319 -11.14 17.30 -16.16
CA ALA A 319 -10.88 15.86 -16.17
C ALA A 319 -10.35 15.34 -14.83
N PHE A 320 -10.15 16.21 -13.85
CA PHE A 320 -9.66 15.91 -12.51
C PHE A 320 -8.39 15.05 -12.52
N ILE A 321 -7.44 15.42 -13.38
CA ILE A 321 -6.15 14.71 -13.52
C ILE A 321 -5.26 15.08 -12.36
N GLY A 322 -4.51 14.08 -11.88
CA GLY A 322 -3.53 14.28 -10.81
C GLY A 322 -2.40 15.21 -11.22
N GLU A 323 -2.20 16.28 -10.47
CA GLU A 323 -1.02 17.14 -10.54
C GLU A 323 -0.31 17.16 -9.18
N PRO A 324 1.03 17.34 -9.16
CA PRO A 324 1.76 17.47 -7.90
C PRO A 324 1.22 18.67 -7.12
N CYS A 325 1.06 18.50 -5.80
CA CYS A 325 0.75 19.63 -4.93
C CYS A 325 1.89 20.67 -5.01
N PRO A 326 1.60 21.98 -4.82
CA PRO A 326 2.63 23.00 -4.70
C PRO A 326 3.68 22.60 -3.67
N HIS A 327 4.96 22.71 -4.01
CA HIS A 327 6.07 22.33 -3.16
C HIS A 327 7.31 23.16 -3.50
N GLU A 328 8.21 23.26 -2.54
CA GLU A 328 9.52 23.86 -2.70
C GLU A 328 10.59 22.79 -2.85
N LEU A 329 11.68 23.14 -3.54
CA LEU A 329 12.86 22.30 -3.68
C LEU A 329 14.03 22.94 -2.89
N PRO A 330 14.89 22.11 -2.29
CA PRO A 330 14.86 20.65 -2.27
C PRO A 330 13.77 20.09 -1.35
N LEU A 331 13.23 18.91 -1.69
CA LEU A 331 12.29 18.20 -0.82
C LEU A 331 12.97 17.77 0.49
N VAL A 332 12.34 18.07 1.61
CA VAL A 332 12.94 17.84 2.93
C VAL A 332 12.26 16.73 3.74
N THR A 333 11.11 16.21 3.27
CA THR A 333 10.27 15.25 4.00
C THR A 333 9.80 14.05 3.17
N ALA A 334 10.50 13.72 2.07
CA ALA A 334 10.18 12.57 1.23
C ALA A 334 11.31 11.53 1.28
N PHE A 335 11.01 10.31 1.76
CA PHE A 335 11.96 9.21 1.84
C PHE A 335 12.07 8.48 0.50
N GLY A 336 13.29 8.13 0.08
CA GLY A 336 13.53 7.43 -1.18
C GLY A 336 13.18 8.23 -2.44
N THR A 337 13.03 9.55 -2.32
CA THR A 337 12.67 10.47 -3.39
C THR A 337 13.82 11.45 -3.61
N ASP A 338 14.20 11.68 -4.86
CA ASP A 338 15.21 12.67 -5.21
C ASP A 338 14.77 14.06 -4.70
N PRO A 339 15.61 14.75 -3.93
CA PRO A 339 15.21 16.02 -3.32
C PRO A 339 14.93 17.14 -4.36
N ASN A 340 15.43 17.02 -5.57
CA ASN A 340 15.26 18.03 -6.62
C ASN A 340 14.29 17.58 -7.74
N ASP A 341 13.87 16.32 -7.74
CA ASP A 341 12.94 15.78 -8.74
C ASP A 341 12.03 14.70 -8.10
N HIS A 342 10.83 15.09 -7.74
CA HIS A 342 9.86 14.20 -7.07
C HIS A 342 9.43 12.99 -7.93
N LEU A 343 9.71 12.97 -9.23
CA LEU A 343 9.41 11.86 -10.13
C LEU A 343 10.51 10.78 -10.13
N ARG A 344 11.67 11.08 -9.55
CA ARG A 344 12.80 10.17 -9.46
C ARG A 344 12.91 9.56 -8.06
N GLU A 345 13.14 8.26 -8.03
CA GLU A 345 13.58 7.62 -6.79
C GLU A 345 15.07 7.88 -6.52
N GLU A 346 15.39 8.06 -5.26
CA GLU A 346 16.73 8.10 -4.69
C GLU A 346 16.84 6.98 -3.64
N LEU A 347 17.54 5.89 -3.98
CA LEU A 347 17.51 4.65 -3.21
C LEU A 347 18.67 4.48 -2.21
N THR A 348 19.58 5.43 -2.07
CA THR A 348 20.72 5.33 -1.14
C THR A 348 20.25 5.05 0.29
N GLU A 349 19.35 5.86 0.83
CA GLU A 349 18.79 5.66 2.17
C GLU A 349 17.90 4.40 2.27
N PRO A 350 16.99 4.10 1.33
CA PRO A 350 16.24 2.84 1.31
C PRO A 350 17.12 1.58 1.30
N LEU A 351 18.19 1.55 0.49
CA LEU A 351 19.13 0.44 0.47
C LEU A 351 19.92 0.33 1.79
N GLN A 352 20.31 1.46 2.37
CA GLN A 352 20.95 1.45 3.69
C GLN A 352 20.01 0.93 4.79
N LEU A 353 18.73 1.34 4.75
CA LEU A 353 17.71 0.86 5.68
C LEU A 353 17.57 -0.67 5.61
N VAL A 354 17.49 -1.26 4.41
CA VAL A 354 17.29 -2.71 4.31
C VAL A 354 18.52 -3.50 4.75
N ARG A 355 19.74 -2.98 4.54
CA ARG A 355 20.97 -3.56 5.13
C ARG A 355 20.87 -3.59 6.65
N TRP A 356 20.48 -2.48 7.28
CA TRP A 356 20.32 -2.41 8.73
C TRP A 356 19.21 -3.32 9.24
N LEU A 357 18.06 -3.36 8.57
CA LEU A 357 16.97 -4.28 8.95
C LEU A 357 17.44 -5.74 8.92
N ARG A 358 18.21 -6.14 7.91
CA ARG A 358 18.88 -7.45 7.84
C ARG A 358 19.81 -7.66 9.06
N ASP A 359 20.71 -6.71 9.30
CA ASP A 359 21.72 -6.81 10.35
C ASP A 359 21.09 -6.80 11.76
N TRP A 360 19.94 -6.13 11.91
CA TRP A 360 19.13 -6.17 13.14
C TRP A 360 18.31 -7.46 13.28
N GLY A 361 18.25 -8.31 12.24
CA GLY A 361 17.62 -9.63 12.27
C GLY A 361 16.15 -9.65 11.84
N VAL A 362 15.75 -8.73 10.99
CA VAL A 362 14.48 -8.85 10.24
C VAL A 362 14.59 -10.01 9.27
N SER A 363 13.56 -10.87 9.24
CA SER A 363 13.54 -12.11 8.47
C SER A 363 12.76 -12.02 7.17
N LEU A 364 11.97 -10.96 6.96
CA LEU A 364 11.07 -10.82 5.82
C LEU A 364 10.81 -9.33 5.54
N LEU A 365 10.94 -8.91 4.29
CA LEU A 365 10.66 -7.54 3.86
C LEU A 365 9.45 -7.49 2.91
N ASN A 366 8.75 -6.36 2.91
CA ASN A 366 7.62 -6.10 2.00
C ASN A 366 7.74 -4.68 1.45
N VAL A 367 7.92 -4.56 0.14
CA VAL A 367 8.17 -3.27 -0.50
C VAL A 367 6.86 -2.60 -0.90
N SER A 368 6.71 -1.36 -0.47
CA SER A 368 5.61 -0.45 -0.84
C SER A 368 6.19 0.87 -1.35
N MET A 369 5.30 1.72 -1.86
CA MET A 369 5.62 3.06 -2.35
C MET A 369 4.44 3.99 -2.11
N GLY A 370 4.71 5.28 -2.04
CA GLY A 370 3.69 6.31 -1.99
C GLY A 370 2.76 6.24 -0.77
N ASN A 371 1.64 6.94 -0.90
CA ASN A 371 0.62 7.06 0.14
C ASN A 371 -0.78 6.89 -0.49
N PRO A 372 -1.62 5.98 0.01
CA PRO A 372 -2.93 5.71 -0.56
C PRO A 372 -3.92 6.90 -0.50
N TYR A 373 -3.62 7.91 0.31
CA TYR A 373 -4.45 9.11 0.49
C TYR A 373 -3.93 10.31 -0.29
N ALA A 374 -2.62 10.36 -0.56
CA ALA A 374 -1.96 11.53 -1.13
C ALA A 374 -1.51 11.33 -2.59
N ASN A 375 -1.04 10.12 -2.94
CA ASN A 375 -0.61 9.78 -4.31
C ASN A 375 -0.96 8.32 -4.68
N PRO A 376 -2.27 7.99 -4.72
CA PRO A 376 -2.74 6.61 -4.91
C PRO A 376 -2.23 5.93 -6.19
N HIS A 377 -1.92 6.66 -7.27
CA HIS A 377 -1.38 6.09 -8.50
C HIS A 377 0.02 5.49 -8.30
N ILE A 378 0.84 6.06 -7.39
CA ILE A 378 2.17 5.53 -7.05
C ILE A 378 2.03 4.22 -6.25
N VAL A 379 1.18 4.22 -5.21
CA VAL A 379 1.06 3.05 -4.32
C VAL A 379 0.35 1.88 -4.98
N ARG A 380 -0.56 2.15 -5.91
CA ARG A 380 -1.38 1.10 -6.54
C ARG A 380 -1.84 1.50 -7.94
N PRO A 381 -1.19 1.04 -8.98
CA PRO A 381 -1.71 1.14 -10.33
C PRO A 381 -3.17 0.65 -10.40
N ALA A 382 -4.07 1.42 -10.96
CA ALA A 382 -5.50 1.12 -10.98
C ALA A 382 -6.17 1.67 -12.24
N GLU A 383 -7.27 1.04 -12.62
CA GLU A 383 -8.12 1.49 -13.73
C GLU A 383 -8.88 2.77 -13.35
N TYR A 384 -9.41 2.79 -12.12
CA TYR A 384 -10.05 3.98 -11.55
C TYR A 384 -9.47 4.30 -10.18
N ALA A 385 -9.24 5.59 -9.96
CA ALA A 385 -8.89 6.10 -8.65
C ALA A 385 -10.04 5.90 -7.64
N PRO A 386 -9.76 5.96 -6.32
CA PRO A 386 -10.80 6.12 -5.31
C PRO A 386 -11.58 7.43 -5.54
N ILE A 387 -12.81 7.47 -5.00
CA ILE A 387 -13.72 8.60 -5.17
C ILE A 387 -13.19 9.94 -4.65
N ASP A 388 -12.31 9.90 -3.67
CA ASP A 388 -11.60 11.06 -3.10
C ASP A 388 -10.19 11.23 -3.68
N GLY A 389 -9.85 10.45 -4.70
CA GLY A 389 -8.61 10.55 -5.47
C GLY A 389 -8.78 11.41 -6.72
N TYR A 390 -7.89 11.24 -7.67
CA TYR A 390 -7.83 11.94 -8.93
C TYR A 390 -7.58 10.94 -10.07
N THR A 391 -7.88 11.30 -11.32
CA THR A 391 -7.51 10.51 -12.49
C THR A 391 -5.98 10.37 -12.56
N SER A 392 -5.48 9.15 -12.71
CA SER A 392 -4.03 8.90 -12.76
C SER A 392 -3.36 9.74 -13.85
N PRO A 393 -2.26 10.46 -13.54
CA PRO A 393 -1.52 11.23 -14.53
C PRO A 393 -0.65 10.35 -15.43
N GLU A 394 -0.52 9.07 -15.14
CA GLU A 394 0.31 8.11 -15.87
C GLU A 394 -0.46 6.84 -16.23
N HIS A 395 -0.04 6.15 -17.29
CA HIS A 395 -0.56 4.83 -17.61
C HIS A 395 -0.17 3.83 -16.50
N PRO A 396 -1.09 2.95 -16.04
CA PRO A 396 -0.81 2.03 -14.93
C PRO A 396 0.44 1.16 -15.11
N LEU A 397 0.85 0.86 -16.33
CA LEU A 397 2.10 0.11 -16.60
C LEU A 397 3.35 0.84 -16.09
N PHE A 398 3.40 2.17 -16.06
CA PHE A 398 4.52 2.90 -15.44
C PHE A 398 4.63 2.62 -13.95
N GLY A 399 3.51 2.62 -13.26
CA GLY A 399 3.46 2.27 -11.84
C GLY A 399 3.89 0.81 -11.60
N ILE A 400 3.48 -0.14 -12.45
CA ILE A 400 3.89 -1.55 -12.36
C ILE A 400 5.40 -1.69 -12.59
N ASP A 401 5.93 -1.09 -13.64
CA ASP A 401 7.37 -1.10 -13.94
C ASP A 401 8.19 -0.53 -12.76
N ARG A 402 7.73 0.59 -12.19
CA ARG A 402 8.34 1.20 -11.00
C ARG A 402 8.36 0.23 -9.82
N HIS A 403 7.24 -0.43 -9.51
CA HIS A 403 7.17 -1.43 -8.46
C HIS A 403 8.15 -2.59 -8.70
N PHE A 404 8.18 -3.14 -9.91
CA PHE A 404 9.05 -4.27 -10.21
C PHE A 404 10.53 -3.88 -10.17
N ARG A 405 10.90 -2.75 -10.74
CA ARG A 405 12.27 -2.23 -10.77
C ARG A 405 12.82 -1.94 -9.37
N ILE A 406 12.07 -1.19 -8.56
CA ILE A 406 12.52 -0.83 -7.21
C ILE A 406 12.57 -2.08 -6.31
N THR A 407 11.55 -2.94 -6.36
CA THR A 407 11.56 -4.19 -5.57
C THR A 407 12.73 -5.10 -5.94
N SER A 408 13.05 -5.21 -7.24
CA SER A 408 14.21 -5.97 -7.71
C SER A 408 15.54 -5.43 -7.16
N ARG A 409 15.69 -4.11 -7.09
CA ARG A 409 16.87 -3.47 -6.50
C ARG A 409 16.99 -3.75 -4.99
N ILE A 410 15.85 -3.73 -4.27
CA ILE A 410 15.81 -4.08 -2.85
C ILE A 410 16.14 -5.57 -2.64
N GLN A 411 15.57 -6.49 -3.43
CA GLN A 411 15.86 -7.91 -3.31
C GLN A 411 17.35 -8.21 -3.60
N ALA A 412 17.93 -7.57 -4.59
CA ALA A 412 19.35 -7.73 -4.90
C ALA A 412 20.29 -7.20 -3.80
N GLU A 413 19.84 -6.24 -2.99
CA GLU A 413 20.61 -5.70 -1.86
C GLU A 413 20.63 -6.64 -0.64
N VAL A 414 19.59 -7.45 -0.48
CA VAL A 414 19.40 -8.36 0.65
C VAL A 414 19.07 -9.77 0.14
N ASP A 415 20.01 -10.40 -0.53
CA ASP A 415 19.86 -11.69 -1.20
C ASP A 415 19.46 -12.85 -0.26
N ASN A 416 19.78 -12.74 1.02
CA ASN A 416 19.47 -13.71 2.07
C ASN A 416 18.16 -13.44 2.84
N ILE A 417 17.43 -12.36 2.54
CA ILE A 417 16.12 -12.08 3.11
C ILE A 417 15.06 -12.07 2.00
N PRO A 418 14.00 -12.90 2.13
CA PRO A 418 12.91 -12.86 1.17
C PRO A 418 12.20 -11.49 1.15
N VAL A 419 11.95 -10.98 -0.06
CA VAL A 419 11.21 -9.74 -0.28
C VAL A 419 9.87 -10.03 -0.94
N VAL A 420 8.80 -9.44 -0.40
CA VAL A 420 7.45 -9.46 -0.99
C VAL A 420 7.27 -8.26 -1.91
N GLY A 421 6.99 -8.50 -3.18
CA GLY A 421 6.69 -7.48 -4.17
C GLY A 421 5.20 -7.15 -4.26
N SER A 422 4.89 -5.94 -4.71
CA SER A 422 3.53 -5.40 -4.88
C SER A 422 3.31 -4.89 -6.31
N GLY A 423 2.08 -4.39 -6.61
CA GLY A 423 1.79 -3.74 -7.90
C GLY A 423 1.13 -4.65 -8.94
N TYR A 424 0.91 -5.93 -8.66
CA TYR A 424 0.48 -6.94 -9.64
C TYR A 424 -1.02 -6.88 -10.01
N SER A 425 -1.90 -6.33 -9.16
CA SER A 425 -3.36 -6.48 -9.30
C SER A 425 -3.92 -5.92 -10.61
N TRP A 426 -3.33 -4.88 -11.19
CA TRP A 426 -3.80 -4.31 -12.45
C TRP A 426 -3.54 -5.21 -13.67
N LEU A 427 -2.56 -6.13 -13.57
CA LEU A 427 -2.29 -7.11 -14.62
C LEU A 427 -3.40 -8.16 -14.78
N GLN A 428 -4.39 -8.16 -13.88
CA GLN A 428 -5.59 -8.98 -13.92
C GLN A 428 -5.26 -10.46 -14.14
N GLU A 429 -5.80 -11.11 -15.21
CA GLU A 429 -5.57 -12.51 -15.52
C GLU A 429 -4.12 -12.85 -15.93
N PHE A 430 -3.31 -11.86 -16.33
CA PHE A 430 -1.90 -12.05 -16.68
C PHE A 430 -0.94 -11.86 -15.50
N MET A 431 -1.47 -11.56 -14.32
CA MET A 431 -0.68 -11.40 -13.11
C MET A 431 0.17 -12.64 -12.76
N PRO A 432 -0.32 -13.90 -12.93
CA PRO A 432 0.49 -15.06 -12.60
C PRO A 432 1.74 -15.20 -13.46
N GLN A 433 1.66 -14.86 -14.75
CA GLN A 433 2.81 -14.92 -15.65
C GLN A 433 3.88 -13.88 -15.25
N ALA A 434 3.46 -12.65 -14.88
CA ALA A 434 4.40 -11.63 -14.39
C ALA A 434 5.01 -12.03 -13.04
N ALA A 435 4.23 -12.64 -12.16
CA ALA A 435 4.69 -13.17 -10.89
C ALA A 435 5.78 -14.24 -11.09
N ALA A 436 5.51 -15.24 -11.93
CA ALA A 436 6.44 -16.31 -12.24
C ALA A 436 7.74 -15.78 -12.86
N ALA A 437 7.65 -14.85 -13.82
CA ALA A 437 8.82 -14.24 -14.44
C ALA A 437 9.71 -13.51 -13.41
N ASN A 438 9.11 -12.77 -12.48
CA ASN A 438 9.86 -12.03 -11.45
C ASN A 438 10.51 -12.98 -10.42
N VAL A 439 9.81 -14.03 -9.99
CA VAL A 439 10.35 -15.01 -9.04
C VAL A 439 11.46 -15.83 -9.70
N SER A 440 11.26 -16.32 -10.93
CA SER A 440 12.29 -17.07 -11.67
C SER A 440 13.58 -16.26 -11.90
N ALA A 441 13.42 -14.96 -12.13
CA ALA A 441 14.56 -14.05 -12.31
C ALA A 441 15.21 -13.59 -11.00
N GLY A 442 14.75 -14.07 -9.83
CA GLY A 442 15.25 -13.64 -8.53
C GLY A 442 14.99 -12.16 -8.19
N ARG A 443 14.04 -11.52 -8.88
CA ARG A 443 13.70 -10.11 -8.66
C ARG A 443 12.87 -9.90 -7.39
N VAL A 444 12.22 -10.94 -6.91
CA VAL A 444 11.36 -10.97 -5.74
C VAL A 444 11.23 -12.40 -5.24
N ALA A 445 11.09 -12.59 -3.93
CA ALA A 445 10.90 -13.90 -3.33
C ALA A 445 9.43 -14.31 -3.24
N PHE A 446 8.53 -13.35 -2.97
CA PHE A 446 7.08 -13.53 -2.91
C PHE A 446 6.35 -12.47 -3.72
N VAL A 447 5.20 -12.83 -4.25
CA VAL A 447 4.27 -11.90 -4.88
C VAL A 447 3.06 -11.70 -3.98
N GLY A 448 2.86 -10.46 -3.55
CA GLY A 448 1.80 -10.07 -2.65
C GLY A 448 0.59 -9.44 -3.36
N LEU A 449 -0.60 -10.00 -3.12
CA LEU A 449 -1.86 -9.46 -3.60
C LEU A 449 -2.68 -8.88 -2.44
N GLY A 450 -3.08 -7.62 -2.59
CA GLY A 450 -4.03 -6.98 -1.68
C GLY A 450 -5.45 -7.12 -2.21
N ARG A 451 -5.91 -6.15 -2.98
CA ARG A 451 -7.31 -6.09 -3.48
C ARG A 451 -7.73 -7.30 -4.32
N GLY A 452 -6.77 -7.96 -4.99
CA GLY A 452 -7.01 -9.21 -5.70
C GLY A 452 -7.59 -10.30 -4.80
N THR A 453 -7.15 -10.38 -3.53
CA THR A 453 -7.63 -11.38 -2.56
C THR A 453 -9.02 -11.08 -2.00
N LEU A 454 -9.51 -9.83 -2.11
CA LEU A 454 -10.90 -9.50 -1.76
C LEU A 454 -11.89 -9.94 -2.84
N SER A 455 -11.48 -9.88 -4.11
CA SER A 455 -12.32 -10.34 -5.23
C SER A 455 -12.26 -11.86 -5.39
N GLN A 456 -11.07 -12.43 -5.26
CA GLN A 456 -10.80 -13.85 -5.47
C GLN A 456 -9.80 -14.37 -4.43
N PRO A 457 -10.26 -14.67 -3.20
CA PRO A 457 -9.37 -15.16 -2.14
C PRO A 457 -8.77 -16.53 -2.42
N ASP A 458 -9.44 -17.36 -3.21
CA ASP A 458 -9.05 -18.71 -3.63
C ASP A 458 -8.19 -18.75 -4.91
N PHE A 459 -7.57 -17.63 -5.28
CA PHE A 459 -6.80 -17.49 -6.53
C PHE A 459 -5.63 -18.50 -6.63
N VAL A 460 -4.96 -18.79 -5.51
CA VAL A 460 -3.83 -19.74 -5.50
C VAL A 460 -4.31 -21.16 -5.79
N LYS A 461 -5.42 -21.58 -5.19
CA LYS A 461 -6.02 -22.90 -5.47
C LYS A 461 -6.45 -22.98 -6.92
N GLN A 462 -7.12 -21.96 -7.45
CA GLN A 462 -7.51 -21.96 -8.85
C GLN A 462 -6.30 -22.08 -9.78
N LEU A 463 -5.20 -21.38 -9.48
CA LEU A 463 -3.96 -21.50 -10.25
C LEU A 463 -3.36 -22.90 -10.18
N ALA A 464 -3.35 -23.52 -8.99
CA ALA A 464 -2.86 -24.89 -8.83
C ALA A 464 -3.70 -25.89 -9.63
N ASP A 465 -5.03 -25.72 -9.62
CA ASP A 465 -5.97 -26.65 -10.27
C ASP A 465 -6.04 -26.47 -11.80
N THR A 466 -5.92 -25.23 -12.30
CA THR A 466 -6.25 -24.89 -13.70
C THR A 466 -5.14 -24.19 -14.47
N GLY A 467 -4.04 -23.80 -13.81
CA GLY A 467 -2.94 -23.04 -14.39
C GLY A 467 -3.29 -21.60 -14.79
N ARG A 468 -4.50 -21.12 -14.50
CA ARG A 468 -4.97 -19.79 -14.92
C ARG A 468 -6.00 -19.19 -13.97
N LEU A 469 -6.12 -17.85 -13.99
CA LEU A 469 -7.18 -17.14 -13.28
C LEU A 469 -8.44 -17.01 -14.16
N ASP A 470 -9.60 -17.07 -13.51
CA ASP A 470 -10.86 -16.75 -14.18
C ASP A 470 -11.00 -15.23 -14.35
N ARG A 471 -10.94 -14.78 -15.59
CA ARG A 471 -11.12 -13.37 -15.97
C ARG A 471 -12.38 -12.73 -15.39
N LYS A 472 -13.43 -13.50 -15.10
CA LYS A 472 -14.67 -13.00 -14.52
C LYS A 472 -14.60 -12.78 -13.00
N ARG A 473 -13.56 -13.27 -12.34
CA ARG A 473 -13.38 -13.19 -10.87
C ARG A 473 -12.21 -12.31 -10.44
N VAL A 474 -11.27 -12.00 -11.34
CA VAL A 474 -10.10 -11.18 -11.01
C VAL A 474 -10.48 -9.73 -10.70
N CYS A 475 -9.75 -9.11 -9.80
CA CYS A 475 -9.90 -7.70 -9.46
C CYS A 475 -9.69 -6.81 -10.69
N ARG A 476 -10.68 -5.97 -11.01
CA ARG A 476 -10.62 -5.00 -12.12
C ARG A 476 -10.03 -3.66 -11.71
N THR A 477 -9.58 -3.52 -10.49
CA THR A 477 -8.99 -2.30 -9.92
C THR A 477 -9.86 -1.03 -10.05
N PHE A 478 -11.20 -1.20 -10.03
CA PHE A 478 -12.17 -0.09 -10.09
C PHE A 478 -12.39 0.61 -8.75
N SER A 479 -11.60 0.29 -7.74
CA SER A 479 -11.59 0.92 -6.42
C SER A 479 -12.88 0.83 -5.60
N TYR A 480 -13.83 -0.04 -5.93
CA TYR A 480 -15.07 -0.25 -5.15
C TYR A 480 -14.80 -0.51 -3.67
N CYS A 481 -13.82 -1.37 -3.35
CA CYS A 481 -13.44 -1.66 -1.97
C CYS A 481 -12.95 -0.42 -1.22
N THR A 482 -12.23 0.47 -1.89
CA THR A 482 -11.75 1.71 -1.29
C THR A 482 -12.86 2.76 -1.22
N ASN A 483 -13.72 2.85 -2.23
CA ASN A 483 -14.86 3.75 -2.23
C ASN A 483 -15.81 3.41 -1.09
N LEU A 484 -16.09 2.12 -0.86
CA LEU A 484 -16.88 1.66 0.28
C LEU A 484 -16.25 2.13 1.60
N MET A 485 -14.98 1.80 1.83
CA MET A 485 -14.25 2.21 3.03
C MET A 485 -14.20 3.74 3.23
N ARG A 486 -14.17 4.53 2.16
CA ARG A 486 -14.06 6.01 2.23
C ARG A 486 -15.39 6.74 2.24
N THR A 487 -16.50 6.03 2.09
CA THR A 487 -17.84 6.61 2.28
C THR A 487 -18.02 6.98 3.74
N LYS A 488 -18.54 8.18 3.98
CA LYS A 488 -18.75 8.72 5.33
C LYS A 488 -20.14 8.38 5.85
N ASP A 489 -20.37 8.74 7.11
CA ASP A 489 -21.69 8.67 7.76
C ASP A 489 -22.21 7.24 7.96
N HIS A 490 -21.31 6.27 8.18
CA HIS A 490 -21.68 4.95 8.71
C HIS A 490 -21.96 5.07 10.22
N PRO A 491 -23.00 4.40 10.79
CA PRO A 491 -23.33 4.49 12.20
C PRO A 491 -22.17 4.16 13.16
N LEU A 492 -21.30 3.23 12.77
CA LEU A 492 -20.08 2.87 13.51
C LEU A 492 -18.84 3.68 13.07
N GLY A 493 -19.05 4.80 12.36
CA GLY A 493 -17.99 5.70 11.93
C GLY A 493 -17.21 5.28 10.68
N GLN A 494 -17.31 4.01 10.23
CA GLN A 494 -16.56 3.49 9.09
C GLN A 494 -17.27 2.32 8.41
N TYR A 495 -17.36 2.34 7.06
CA TYR A 495 -17.76 1.19 6.26
C TYR A 495 -16.64 0.16 6.17
N ALA A 496 -17.02 -1.13 6.13
CA ALA A 496 -16.11 -2.24 5.95
C ALA A 496 -15.43 -2.24 4.57
N THR A 497 -14.19 -2.72 4.50
CA THR A 497 -13.45 -2.93 3.25
C THR A 497 -13.75 -4.30 2.65
N GLY A 498 -14.32 -4.34 1.45
CA GLY A 498 -14.63 -5.58 0.75
C GLY A 498 -14.82 -5.37 -0.74
N CYS A 499 -15.20 -6.42 -1.46
CA CYS A 499 -15.37 -6.37 -2.91
C CYS A 499 -16.84 -6.48 -3.33
N PRO A 500 -17.65 -5.40 -3.35
CA PRO A 500 -19.06 -5.47 -3.70
C PRO A 500 -19.37 -6.17 -5.04
N PRO A 501 -18.58 -5.99 -6.12
CA PRO A 501 -18.87 -6.66 -7.39
C PRO A 501 -18.74 -8.18 -7.36
N PHE A 502 -17.79 -8.72 -6.58
CA PHE A 502 -17.47 -10.15 -6.58
C PHE A 502 -17.84 -10.86 -5.26
N ASP A 503 -18.24 -10.12 -4.25
CA ASP A 503 -18.68 -10.63 -2.95
C ASP A 503 -19.96 -9.91 -2.51
N LYS A 504 -21.00 -10.08 -3.33
CA LYS A 504 -22.30 -9.40 -3.12
C LYS A 504 -23.00 -9.85 -1.87
N GLU A 505 -22.79 -11.09 -1.44
CA GLU A 505 -23.36 -11.64 -0.22
C GLU A 505 -23.01 -10.80 1.02
N ALA A 506 -21.73 -10.48 1.17
CA ALA A 506 -21.24 -9.73 2.32
C ALA A 506 -21.29 -8.20 2.15
N TYR A 507 -21.10 -7.70 0.93
CA TYR A 507 -20.87 -6.28 0.71
C TYR A 507 -21.88 -5.62 -0.23
N GLY A 508 -22.85 -6.36 -0.77
CA GLY A 508 -23.83 -5.81 -1.74
C GLY A 508 -24.75 -4.76 -1.11
N GLU A 509 -25.30 -5.03 0.06
CA GLU A 509 -26.18 -4.08 0.76
C GLU A 509 -25.37 -2.87 1.28
N LEU A 510 -24.20 -3.11 1.87
CA LEU A 510 -23.30 -2.04 2.32
C LEU A 510 -22.93 -1.10 1.15
N TRP A 511 -22.77 -1.66 -0.07
CA TRP A 511 -22.50 -0.85 -1.25
C TRP A 511 -23.71 0.00 -1.67
N LYS A 512 -24.93 -0.55 -1.67
CA LYS A 512 -26.15 0.22 -1.98
C LYS A 512 -26.32 1.42 -1.04
N GLU A 513 -26.09 1.20 0.26
CA GLU A 513 -26.12 2.29 1.25
C GLU A 513 -25.05 3.35 0.99
N ALA A 514 -23.82 2.91 0.72
CA ALA A 514 -22.70 3.80 0.43
C ALA A 514 -22.92 4.59 -0.87
N GLU A 515 -23.34 3.92 -1.95
CA GLU A 515 -23.59 4.50 -3.27
C GLU A 515 -24.67 5.59 -3.21
N ALA A 516 -25.76 5.36 -2.47
CA ALA A 516 -26.81 6.35 -2.24
C ALA A 516 -26.31 7.63 -1.55
N LYS A 517 -25.24 7.54 -0.75
CA LYS A 517 -24.60 8.69 -0.11
C LYS A 517 -23.59 9.39 -1.04
N LEU A 518 -22.97 8.64 -1.95
CA LEU A 518 -22.02 9.17 -2.92
C LEU A 518 -22.70 9.97 -4.04
N THR A 519 -23.89 9.53 -4.49
CA THR A 519 -24.66 10.20 -5.54
C THR A 519 -25.34 11.50 -5.08
N LYS A 520 -25.41 11.76 -3.76
CA LYS A 520 -25.95 13.00 -3.19
C LYS A 520 -24.93 14.13 -3.03
N ARG A 521 -23.68 13.89 -3.41
CA ARG A 521 -22.57 14.85 -3.37
C ARG A 521 -22.25 15.37 -4.76
#